data_0f37141e8ad927c557138b1f61c224be
#
_entry.id   0f37141e8ad927c557138b1f61c224be
#
_cell.length_a   1.000
_cell.length_b   1.000
_cell.length_c   1.000
_cell.angle_alpha   90.00
_cell.angle_beta   90.00
_cell.angle_gamma   90.00
#
_symmetry.space_group_name_H-M   'P 1'
#
loop_
_entity.id
_entity.type
_entity.pdbx_description
1 polymer ?
#
loop_
_entity_poly.entity_id
_entity_poly.type
_entity_poly.pdbx_seq_one_letter_code
_entity_poly.pdbx_strand_id
1 'polypeptide(L)'
;MSSHPPVTWIKHPLAASDPDAAGGVVVQDGRIIEAVAAGQTPRTRVEQTFDASRHVLLPGLVNTHHHFYQTLTRAYSPALNKELFPWLTTLYDVWANLDEAQLALASELAMVELLMSGCTTVADHHYVFSGALEHAIDVQVETARRLGVRAALTRGSMSVGREQGGLPPQSVVQDEATILDESTRLIDAYHQRGEGAMVTLALAPCSPFSVSRELMVDSARLAEQKDVRLHTHLAETEDETQYCQKLFGMRPLDYLEATGWLSDRTWLAHGIHFNDDEVARLGQAGTGIAHCP
;
A
#
# COMPACT_ATOMS: atom_id res chain seq x y z
N MET A 1 -5.50 6.10 35.26
CA MET A 1 -4.43 6.54 34.36
C MET A 1 -5.12 7.18 33.16
N SER A 2 -4.69 8.35 32.71
CA SER A 2 -5.29 9.05 31.56
C SER A 2 -5.27 8.12 30.34
N SER A 3 -6.41 7.96 29.66
CA SER A 3 -6.54 7.12 28.48
C SER A 3 -5.97 7.76 27.20
N HIS A 4 -5.46 8.98 27.31
CA HIS A 4 -4.88 9.72 26.18
C HIS A 4 -3.36 9.77 26.27
N PRO A 5 -2.65 9.68 25.12
CA PRO A 5 -1.23 9.93 25.07
C PRO A 5 -0.89 11.32 25.61
N PRO A 6 0.24 11.47 26.35
CA PRO A 6 0.62 12.74 26.95
C PRO A 6 0.99 13.78 25.87
N VAL A 7 0.65 15.05 26.15
CA VAL A 7 1.12 16.19 25.35
C VAL A 7 2.64 16.27 25.45
N THR A 8 3.35 15.99 24.35
CA THR A 8 4.81 15.84 24.35
C THR A 8 5.48 16.92 23.51
N TRP A 9 6.44 17.62 24.08
CA TRP A 9 7.31 18.52 23.33
C TRP A 9 8.61 17.80 22.93
N ILE A 10 8.82 17.63 21.62
CA ILE A 10 10.08 17.20 21.01
C ILE A 10 10.91 18.49 20.85
N LYS A 11 11.86 18.72 21.77
CA LYS A 11 12.50 20.03 21.93
C LYS A 11 13.92 20.07 21.37
N HIS A 12 14.30 21.24 20.89
CA HIS A 12 15.65 21.62 20.53
C HIS A 12 16.34 20.70 19.51
N PRO A 13 15.70 20.31 18.37
CA PRO A 13 16.38 19.50 17.38
C PRO A 13 17.59 20.24 16.80
N LEU A 14 18.63 19.48 16.37
CA LEU A 14 19.78 20.04 15.64
C LEU A 14 19.37 20.76 14.37
N ALA A 15 18.35 20.21 13.69
CA ALA A 15 17.67 20.80 12.55
C ALA A 15 16.26 20.25 12.46
N ALA A 16 15.35 20.99 11.83
CA ALA A 16 14.00 20.55 11.48
C ALA A 16 13.75 20.82 10.00
N SER A 17 12.92 20.01 9.36
CA SER A 17 12.51 20.20 7.96
C SER A 17 11.68 21.47 7.77
N ASP A 18 10.97 21.91 8.82
CA ASP A 18 10.23 23.14 8.86
C ASP A 18 11.02 24.19 9.68
N PRO A 19 11.38 25.36 9.10
CA PRO A 19 12.07 26.43 9.82
C PRO A 19 11.30 26.95 11.05
N ASP A 20 9.97 26.95 11.02
CA ASP A 20 9.13 27.38 12.13
C ASP A 20 9.17 26.41 13.32
N ALA A 21 9.66 25.19 13.10
CA ALA A 21 9.85 24.14 14.09
C ALA A 21 11.31 24.04 14.60
N ALA A 22 12.13 25.09 14.45
CA ALA A 22 13.53 25.05 14.87
C ALA A 22 13.71 24.92 16.39
N GLY A 23 12.72 25.26 17.20
CA GLY A 23 12.67 24.99 18.66
C GLY A 23 12.02 23.63 18.98
N GLY A 24 11.50 22.95 17.98
CA GLY A 24 10.83 21.65 18.07
C GLY A 24 9.34 21.70 17.79
N VAL A 25 8.65 20.61 18.08
CA VAL A 25 7.20 20.49 17.88
C VAL A 25 6.52 19.93 19.13
N VAL A 26 5.28 20.34 19.37
CA VAL A 26 4.41 19.73 20.37
C VAL A 26 3.46 18.77 19.67
N VAL A 27 3.42 17.53 20.15
CA VAL A 27 2.60 16.48 19.58
C VAL A 27 1.57 15.99 20.61
N GLN A 28 0.38 15.71 20.13
CA GLN A 28 -0.70 15.09 20.89
C GLN A 28 -1.58 14.25 19.95
N ASP A 29 -1.98 13.07 20.39
CA ASP A 29 -2.90 12.19 19.67
C ASP A 29 -2.51 11.96 18.18
N GLY A 30 -1.19 11.79 17.93
CA GLY A 30 -0.67 11.55 16.59
C GLY A 30 -0.61 12.80 15.70
N ARG A 31 -0.81 14.01 16.25
CA ARG A 31 -0.80 15.28 15.51
C ARG A 31 0.26 16.24 16.06
N ILE A 32 0.86 17.03 15.18
CA ILE A 32 1.61 18.22 15.56
C ILE A 32 0.58 19.32 15.85
N ILE A 33 0.51 19.76 17.10
CA ILE A 33 -0.45 20.80 17.54
C ILE A 33 0.20 22.17 17.68
N GLU A 34 1.54 22.24 17.75
CA GLU A 34 2.28 23.49 17.78
C GLU A 34 3.68 23.29 17.19
N ALA A 35 4.11 24.21 16.30
CA ALA A 35 5.49 24.39 15.91
C ALA A 35 6.12 25.44 16.82
N VAL A 36 7.30 25.16 17.35
CA VAL A 36 8.01 26.04 18.30
C VAL A 36 9.22 26.64 17.61
N ALA A 37 9.26 27.97 17.53
CA ALA A 37 10.38 28.67 16.90
C ALA A 37 11.68 28.57 17.74
N ALA A 38 12.82 28.82 17.11
CA ALA A 38 14.10 28.79 17.76
C ALA A 38 14.13 29.71 19.00
N GLY A 39 14.63 29.21 20.12
CA GLY A 39 14.73 29.95 21.36
C GLY A 39 13.41 30.25 22.09
N GLN A 40 12.31 29.74 21.59
CA GLN A 40 11.00 29.86 22.23
C GLN A 40 10.64 28.61 23.04
N THR A 41 9.64 28.75 23.91
CA THR A 41 9.01 27.65 24.63
C THR A 41 7.56 27.48 24.12
N PRO A 42 6.99 26.27 24.19
CA PRO A 42 5.60 26.05 23.80
C PRO A 42 4.61 26.92 24.56
N ARG A 43 3.58 27.40 23.88
CA ARG A 43 2.40 28.02 24.48
C ARG A 43 1.45 26.96 25.04
N THR A 44 1.43 25.77 24.38
CA THR A 44 0.67 24.63 24.84
C THR A 44 1.26 24.07 26.12
N ARG A 45 0.39 23.71 27.10
CA ARG A 45 0.84 23.03 28.31
C ARG A 45 1.36 21.63 27.97
N VAL A 46 2.63 21.41 28.25
CA VAL A 46 3.34 20.16 27.96
C VAL A 46 3.36 19.27 29.20
N GLU A 47 3.14 17.98 29.00
CA GLU A 47 3.17 16.96 30.06
C GLU A 47 4.47 16.16 30.04
N GLN A 48 5.06 15.99 28.85
CA GLN A 48 6.35 15.32 28.66
C GLN A 48 7.25 16.08 27.70
N THR A 49 8.54 15.87 27.83
CA THR A 49 9.53 16.41 26.89
C THR A 49 10.46 15.31 26.40
N PHE A 50 10.75 15.36 25.10
CA PHE A 50 11.82 14.58 24.47
C PHE A 50 12.94 15.53 24.05
N ASP A 51 14.15 15.34 24.58
CA ASP A 51 15.29 16.14 24.19
C ASP A 51 15.89 15.67 22.86
N ALA A 52 15.65 16.44 21.81
CA ALA A 52 16.13 16.18 20.46
C ALA A 52 17.44 16.92 20.12
N SER A 53 18.18 17.45 21.11
CA SER A 53 19.41 18.22 20.90
C SER A 53 20.51 17.46 20.13
N ARG A 54 20.38 16.17 19.97
CA ARG A 54 21.29 15.29 19.20
C ARG A 54 20.61 14.65 18.00
N HIS A 55 19.43 15.13 17.61
CA HIS A 55 18.61 14.55 16.56
C HIS A 55 18.21 15.61 15.54
N VAL A 56 17.99 15.17 14.30
CA VAL A 56 17.33 15.97 13.28
C VAL A 56 15.84 15.58 13.29
N LEU A 57 14.96 16.56 13.23
CA LEU A 57 13.51 16.36 13.17
C LEU A 57 13.06 16.32 11.71
N LEU A 58 12.61 15.17 11.26
CA LEU A 58 12.11 14.93 9.91
C LEU A 58 10.69 14.37 9.97
N PRO A 59 9.87 14.60 8.92
CA PRO A 59 8.65 13.81 8.72
C PRO A 59 8.98 12.32 8.67
N GLY A 60 8.07 11.49 9.17
CA GLY A 60 8.20 10.05 8.98
C GLY A 60 8.20 9.67 7.50
N LEU A 61 9.00 8.67 7.14
CA LEU A 61 9.05 8.17 5.77
C LEU A 61 7.73 7.48 5.39
N VAL A 62 7.44 7.46 4.09
CA VAL A 62 6.25 6.84 3.52
C VAL A 62 6.68 5.75 2.55
N ASN A 63 6.24 4.52 2.79
CA ASN A 63 6.35 3.42 1.84
C ASN A 63 5.02 3.30 1.09
N THR A 64 5.03 3.45 -0.22
CA THR A 64 3.82 3.50 -1.05
C THR A 64 3.49 2.18 -1.75
N HIS A 65 4.35 1.16 -1.63
CA HIS A 65 4.13 -0.17 -2.19
C HIS A 65 4.96 -1.22 -1.45
N HIS A 66 4.32 -2.27 -1.02
CA HIS A 66 4.93 -3.42 -0.36
C HIS A 66 4.03 -4.65 -0.50
N HIS A 67 4.57 -5.84 -0.23
CA HIS A 67 3.84 -7.11 -0.12
C HIS A 67 4.27 -7.78 1.19
N PHE A 68 3.53 -7.53 2.27
CA PHE A 68 3.94 -7.99 3.62
C PHE A 68 4.14 -9.50 3.68
N TYR A 69 3.23 -10.28 3.08
CA TYR A 69 3.32 -11.74 3.09
C TYR A 69 4.59 -12.29 2.42
N GLN A 70 5.18 -11.55 1.48
CA GLN A 70 6.39 -11.96 0.77
C GLN A 70 7.64 -11.91 1.65
N THR A 71 7.61 -11.25 2.80
CA THR A 71 8.73 -11.21 3.75
C THR A 71 9.18 -12.61 4.18
N LEU A 72 8.26 -13.58 4.23
CA LEU A 72 8.55 -14.97 4.58
C LEU A 72 9.31 -15.72 3.48
N THR A 73 9.35 -15.21 2.26
CA THR A 73 9.93 -15.89 1.10
C THR A 73 11.05 -15.13 0.40
N ARG A 74 11.59 -14.06 1.02
CA ARG A 74 12.63 -13.18 0.42
C ARG A 74 13.83 -13.92 -0.17
N ALA A 75 14.28 -14.96 0.47
CA ALA A 75 15.46 -15.73 0.05
C ALA A 75 15.10 -17.17 -0.33
N TYR A 76 13.88 -17.39 -0.81
CA TYR A 76 13.46 -18.73 -1.23
C TYR A 76 14.25 -19.19 -2.45
N SER A 77 15.14 -20.15 -2.22
CA SER A 77 16.15 -20.61 -3.20
C SER A 77 15.59 -20.94 -4.59
N PRO A 78 14.42 -21.63 -4.74
CA PRO A 78 13.87 -21.93 -6.05
C PRO A 78 13.42 -20.70 -6.87
N ALA A 79 13.23 -19.55 -6.22
CA ALA A 79 12.78 -18.31 -6.87
C ALA A 79 13.91 -17.32 -7.18
N LEU A 80 15.12 -17.55 -6.65
CA LEU A 80 16.24 -16.63 -6.86
C LEU A 80 16.67 -16.55 -8.33
N ASN A 81 17.01 -15.33 -8.77
CA ASN A 81 17.48 -15.01 -10.12
C ASN A 81 16.53 -15.41 -11.27
N LYS A 82 15.22 -15.42 -10.99
CA LYS A 82 14.19 -15.62 -12.02
C LYS A 82 13.63 -14.29 -12.48
N GLU A 83 13.26 -14.22 -13.75
CA GLU A 83 12.44 -13.15 -14.31
C GLU A 83 11.03 -13.19 -13.68
N LEU A 84 10.26 -12.10 -13.82
CA LEU A 84 9.00 -11.90 -13.12
C LEU A 84 8.02 -13.07 -13.25
N PHE A 85 7.69 -13.50 -14.45
CA PHE A 85 6.67 -14.54 -14.65
C PHE A 85 7.11 -15.91 -14.11
N PRO A 86 8.33 -16.41 -14.38
CA PRO A 86 8.85 -17.61 -13.72
C PRO A 86 8.97 -17.49 -12.20
N TRP A 87 9.26 -16.29 -11.68
CA TRP A 87 9.31 -16.00 -10.25
C TRP A 87 7.92 -16.11 -9.62
N LEU A 88 6.91 -15.45 -10.22
CA LEU A 88 5.52 -15.50 -9.76
C LEU A 88 4.98 -16.93 -9.77
N THR A 89 5.15 -17.67 -10.88
CA THR A 89 4.64 -19.05 -10.96
C THR A 89 5.28 -19.99 -9.94
N THR A 90 6.55 -19.73 -9.57
CA THR A 90 7.22 -20.50 -8.50
C THR A 90 6.65 -20.17 -7.13
N LEU A 91 6.39 -18.89 -6.85
CA LEU A 91 6.00 -18.43 -5.52
C LEU A 91 4.49 -18.52 -5.27
N TYR A 92 3.65 -18.41 -6.28
CA TYR A 92 2.20 -18.59 -6.11
C TYR A 92 1.85 -19.94 -5.48
N ASP A 93 2.56 -21.01 -5.86
CA ASP A 93 2.33 -22.34 -5.29
C ASP A 93 2.78 -22.43 -3.82
N VAL A 94 3.73 -21.58 -3.41
CA VAL A 94 4.13 -21.44 -2.00
C VAL A 94 3.12 -20.58 -1.23
N TRP A 95 2.78 -19.40 -1.77
CA TRP A 95 1.86 -18.46 -1.12
C TRP A 95 0.43 -18.99 -1.02
N ALA A 96 0.01 -19.89 -1.91
CA ALA A 96 -1.29 -20.55 -1.84
C ALA A 96 -1.48 -21.41 -0.56
N ASN A 97 -0.39 -21.72 0.15
CA ASN A 97 -0.41 -22.49 1.38
C ASN A 97 -0.29 -21.62 2.65
N LEU A 98 -0.25 -20.30 2.51
CA LEU A 98 -0.23 -19.39 3.66
C LEU A 98 -1.56 -19.45 4.41
N ASP A 99 -1.47 -19.33 5.73
CA ASP A 99 -2.61 -19.17 6.63
C ASP A 99 -2.59 -17.78 7.32
N GLU A 100 -3.65 -17.47 8.06
CA GLU A 100 -3.79 -16.18 8.75
C GLU A 100 -2.72 -15.96 9.84
N ALA A 101 -2.25 -17.01 10.52
CA ALA A 101 -1.20 -16.88 11.53
C ALA A 101 0.15 -16.53 10.89
N GLN A 102 0.47 -17.14 9.75
CA GLN A 102 1.66 -16.82 8.97
C GLN A 102 1.56 -15.40 8.39
N LEU A 103 0.39 -15.00 7.89
CA LEU A 103 0.16 -13.65 7.40
C LEU A 103 0.30 -12.61 8.52
N ALA A 104 -0.22 -12.88 9.71
CA ALA A 104 -0.06 -11.99 10.88
C ALA A 104 1.42 -11.78 11.19
N LEU A 105 2.21 -12.87 11.24
CA LEU A 105 3.65 -12.84 11.49
C LEU A 105 4.39 -12.04 10.38
N ALA A 106 4.07 -12.31 9.11
CA ALA A 106 4.67 -11.62 7.97
C ALA A 106 4.38 -10.12 8.00
N SER A 107 3.12 -9.75 8.28
CA SER A 107 2.68 -8.35 8.37
C SER A 107 3.35 -7.63 9.54
N GLU A 108 3.46 -8.28 10.70
CA GLU A 108 4.16 -7.74 11.85
C GLU A 108 5.64 -7.51 11.55
N LEU A 109 6.32 -8.51 10.96
CA LEU A 109 7.72 -8.40 10.57
C LEU A 109 7.94 -7.22 9.61
N ALA A 110 7.15 -7.13 8.53
CA ALA A 110 7.27 -6.06 7.54
C ALA A 110 7.04 -4.67 8.17
N MET A 111 5.98 -4.52 8.96
CA MET A 111 5.66 -3.25 9.61
C MET A 111 6.74 -2.83 10.61
N VAL A 112 7.29 -3.77 11.39
CA VAL A 112 8.38 -3.50 12.35
C VAL A 112 9.66 -3.08 11.62
N GLU A 113 10.05 -3.76 10.55
CA GLU A 113 11.21 -3.39 9.74
C GLU A 113 11.05 -1.98 9.15
N LEU A 114 9.86 -1.66 8.64
CA LEU A 114 9.53 -0.33 8.11
C LEU A 114 9.58 0.75 9.20
N LEU A 115 8.98 0.50 10.38
CA LEU A 115 9.05 1.42 11.52
C LEU A 115 10.49 1.64 11.98
N MET A 116 11.31 0.58 12.06
CA MET A 116 12.71 0.68 12.44
C MET A 116 13.55 1.44 11.41
N SER A 117 13.12 1.49 10.14
CA SER A 117 13.76 2.33 9.10
C SER A 117 13.30 3.78 9.12
N GLY A 118 12.38 4.17 10.03
CA GLY A 118 11.79 5.51 10.12
C GLY A 118 10.55 5.71 9.27
N CYS A 119 10.00 4.65 8.68
CA CYS A 119 8.76 4.69 7.92
C CYS A 119 7.55 4.66 8.87
N THR A 120 6.72 5.69 8.85
CA THR A 120 5.54 5.82 9.73
C THR A 120 4.21 5.64 9.00
N THR A 121 4.24 5.61 7.66
CA THR A 121 3.08 5.35 6.80
C THR A 121 3.46 4.28 5.80
N VAL A 122 2.71 3.19 5.79
CA VAL A 122 3.01 2.02 4.95
C VAL A 122 1.82 1.69 4.06
N ALA A 123 2.10 1.26 2.83
CA ALA A 123 1.10 0.63 1.97
C ALA A 123 1.42 -0.85 1.82
N ASP A 124 0.40 -1.70 1.72
CA ASP A 124 0.54 -3.10 1.35
C ASP A 124 -0.36 -3.48 0.20
N HIS A 125 0.16 -4.25 -0.74
CA HIS A 125 -0.60 -4.82 -1.84
C HIS A 125 -0.78 -6.32 -1.61
N HIS A 126 -1.82 -6.69 -0.85
CA HIS A 126 -2.19 -8.07 -0.59
C HIS A 126 -3.21 -8.55 -1.62
N TYR A 127 -2.87 -9.58 -2.39
CA TYR A 127 -3.71 -10.14 -3.45
C TYR A 127 -3.82 -11.66 -3.44
N VAL A 128 -3.26 -12.34 -2.44
CA VAL A 128 -3.34 -13.79 -2.29
C VAL A 128 -4.45 -14.14 -1.30
N PHE A 129 -5.52 -14.74 -1.81
CA PHE A 129 -6.66 -15.19 -1.01
C PHE A 129 -6.90 -16.67 -1.30
N SER A 130 -6.47 -17.53 -0.39
CA SER A 130 -6.81 -18.95 -0.37
C SER A 130 -7.91 -19.21 0.66
N GLY A 131 -8.45 -20.42 0.73
CA GLY A 131 -9.42 -20.76 1.78
C GLY A 131 -8.90 -20.63 3.21
N ALA A 132 -7.58 -20.61 3.42
CA ALA A 132 -6.94 -20.36 4.71
C ALA A 132 -6.61 -18.87 4.95
N LEU A 133 -6.90 -17.98 3.98
CA LEU A 133 -6.64 -16.54 4.04
C LEU A 133 -7.91 -15.72 3.72
N GLU A 134 -9.06 -16.19 4.11
CA GLU A 134 -10.34 -15.52 3.87
C GLU A 134 -10.37 -14.13 4.54
N HIS A 135 -9.81 -14.00 5.74
CA HIS A 135 -9.80 -12.75 6.52
C HIS A 135 -8.43 -12.03 6.49
N ALA A 136 -7.69 -12.15 5.39
CA ALA A 136 -6.33 -11.60 5.27
C ALA A 136 -6.23 -10.12 5.62
N ILE A 137 -7.13 -9.29 5.13
CA ILE A 137 -7.09 -7.84 5.37
C ILE A 137 -7.50 -7.50 6.82
N ASP A 138 -8.44 -8.25 7.41
CA ASP A 138 -8.80 -8.11 8.83
C ASP A 138 -7.57 -8.34 9.73
N VAL A 139 -6.77 -9.38 9.43
CA VAL A 139 -5.51 -9.69 10.11
C VAL A 139 -4.49 -8.55 9.98
N GLN A 140 -4.35 -7.98 8.80
CA GLN A 140 -3.43 -6.85 8.57
C GLN A 140 -3.89 -5.59 9.30
N VAL A 141 -5.18 -5.29 9.31
CA VAL A 141 -5.77 -4.15 10.05
C VAL A 141 -5.48 -4.29 11.54
N GLU A 142 -5.70 -5.47 12.12
CA GLU A 142 -5.44 -5.72 13.54
C GLU A 142 -3.94 -5.56 13.87
N THR A 143 -3.07 -6.07 13.02
CA THR A 143 -1.62 -5.93 13.17
C THR A 143 -1.19 -4.45 13.10
N ALA A 144 -1.71 -3.67 12.14
CA ALA A 144 -1.42 -2.24 12.04
C ALA A 144 -1.89 -1.45 13.27
N ARG A 145 -3.09 -1.76 13.78
CA ARG A 145 -3.65 -1.15 15.00
C ARG A 145 -2.80 -1.45 16.22
N ARG A 146 -2.39 -2.70 16.40
CA ARG A 146 -1.56 -3.13 17.53
C ARG A 146 -0.18 -2.48 17.53
N LEU A 147 0.43 -2.28 16.37
CA LEU A 147 1.72 -1.61 16.23
C LEU A 147 1.61 -0.07 16.22
N GLY A 148 0.42 0.47 16.01
CA GLY A 148 0.20 1.92 15.93
C GLY A 148 0.79 2.56 14.67
N VAL A 149 0.95 1.79 13.58
CA VAL A 149 1.44 2.29 12.30
C VAL A 149 0.28 2.77 11.42
N ARG A 150 0.50 3.84 10.67
CA ARG A 150 -0.46 4.30 9.65
C ARG A 150 -0.36 3.38 8.44
N ALA A 151 -1.47 2.76 8.05
CA ALA A 151 -1.49 1.78 6.99
C ALA A 151 -2.53 2.11 5.89
N ALA A 152 -2.09 2.11 4.64
CA ALA A 152 -2.93 2.06 3.45
C ALA A 152 -2.94 0.61 2.97
N LEU A 153 -3.94 -0.17 3.39
CA LEU A 153 -4.06 -1.58 3.04
C LEU A 153 -4.90 -1.73 1.78
N THR A 154 -4.56 -2.69 0.96
CA THR A 154 -5.32 -2.93 -0.25
C THR A 154 -6.04 -4.27 -0.22
N ARG A 155 -7.30 -4.27 -0.63
CA ARG A 155 -8.01 -5.48 -1.02
C ARG A 155 -7.62 -5.76 -2.47
N GLY A 156 -6.49 -6.49 -2.63
CA GLY A 156 -6.05 -7.00 -3.92
C GLY A 156 -6.91 -8.17 -4.39
N SER A 157 -6.69 -8.62 -5.63
CA SER A 157 -7.47 -9.72 -6.19
C SER A 157 -6.79 -10.36 -7.40
N MET A 158 -7.12 -11.62 -7.62
CA MET A 158 -6.82 -12.38 -8.84
C MET A 158 -8.10 -13.13 -9.25
N SER A 159 -8.58 -12.92 -10.49
CA SER A 159 -9.77 -13.58 -11.04
C SER A 159 -9.47 -14.45 -12.25
N VAL A 160 -8.24 -14.41 -12.77
CA VAL A 160 -7.81 -15.20 -13.95
C VAL A 160 -6.69 -16.13 -13.54
N GLY A 161 -6.99 -17.41 -13.46
CA GLY A 161 -6.04 -18.46 -13.10
C GLY A 161 -5.36 -19.13 -14.30
N ARG A 162 -4.50 -20.12 -14.01
CA ARG A 162 -3.76 -20.89 -15.04
C ARG A 162 -4.68 -21.54 -16.08
N GLU A 163 -5.86 -21.98 -15.67
CA GLU A 163 -6.84 -22.61 -16.57
C GLU A 163 -7.43 -21.62 -17.58
N GLN A 164 -7.41 -20.32 -17.28
CA GLN A 164 -7.87 -19.23 -18.14
C GLN A 164 -6.71 -18.45 -18.79
N GLY A 165 -5.47 -18.95 -18.70
CA GLY A 165 -4.29 -18.32 -19.27
C GLY A 165 -3.59 -17.29 -18.39
N GLY A 166 -3.99 -17.18 -17.12
CA GLY A 166 -3.28 -16.41 -16.11
C GLY A 166 -2.11 -17.16 -15.48
N LEU A 167 -1.47 -16.55 -14.48
CA LEU A 167 -0.31 -17.13 -13.80
C LEU A 167 -0.63 -17.86 -12.48
N PRO A 168 -1.60 -17.40 -11.65
CA PRO A 168 -1.86 -17.98 -10.35
C PRO A 168 -2.55 -19.34 -10.44
N PRO A 169 -2.31 -20.25 -9.46
CA PRO A 169 -3.07 -21.48 -9.35
C PRO A 169 -4.53 -21.18 -8.99
N GLN A 170 -5.45 -22.09 -9.37
CA GLN A 170 -6.88 -21.89 -9.16
C GLN A 170 -7.25 -21.70 -7.68
N SER A 171 -6.47 -22.24 -6.75
CA SER A 171 -6.70 -22.15 -5.30
C SER A 171 -6.59 -20.74 -4.71
N VAL A 172 -6.02 -19.77 -5.44
CA VAL A 172 -5.91 -18.35 -5.03
C VAL A 172 -6.68 -17.40 -5.96
N VAL A 173 -7.46 -17.96 -6.87
CA VAL A 173 -8.36 -17.21 -7.75
C VAL A 173 -9.74 -17.19 -7.12
N GLN A 174 -10.36 -16.03 -7.11
CA GLN A 174 -11.70 -15.82 -6.57
C GLN A 174 -12.66 -15.38 -7.68
N ASP A 175 -13.95 -15.70 -7.51
CA ASP A 175 -14.98 -15.11 -8.37
C ASP A 175 -15.17 -13.62 -8.09
N GLU A 176 -15.59 -12.88 -9.10
CA GLU A 176 -15.65 -11.41 -9.05
C GLU A 176 -16.71 -10.89 -8.09
N ALA A 177 -17.82 -11.61 -7.92
CA ALA A 177 -18.85 -11.23 -6.96
C ALA A 177 -18.29 -11.28 -5.53
N THR A 178 -17.62 -12.37 -5.15
CA THR A 178 -16.91 -12.51 -3.87
C THR A 178 -15.88 -11.38 -3.67
N ILE A 179 -15.10 -11.05 -4.71
CA ILE A 179 -14.10 -9.98 -4.65
C ILE A 179 -14.75 -8.63 -4.34
N LEU A 180 -15.83 -8.27 -5.02
CA LEU A 180 -16.52 -7.00 -4.87
C LEU A 180 -17.29 -6.90 -3.56
N ASP A 181 -17.94 -7.97 -3.12
CA ASP A 181 -18.66 -8.05 -1.85
C ASP A 181 -17.71 -7.89 -0.67
N GLU A 182 -16.60 -8.63 -0.66
CA GLU A 182 -15.57 -8.53 0.37
C GLU A 182 -14.87 -7.15 0.36
N SER A 183 -14.64 -6.58 -0.83
CA SER A 183 -14.12 -5.22 -0.94
C SER A 183 -15.04 -4.21 -0.29
N THR A 184 -16.35 -4.35 -0.53
CA THR A 184 -17.37 -3.50 0.08
C THR A 184 -17.39 -3.67 1.60
N ARG A 185 -17.41 -4.91 2.11
CA ARG A 185 -17.38 -5.22 3.53
C ARG A 185 -16.19 -4.58 4.24
N LEU A 186 -14.99 -4.75 3.69
CA LEU A 186 -13.76 -4.26 4.27
C LEU A 186 -13.69 -2.73 4.29
N ILE A 187 -14.12 -2.07 3.21
CA ILE A 187 -14.18 -0.61 3.17
C ILE A 187 -15.14 -0.09 4.23
N ASP A 188 -16.36 -0.66 4.32
CA ASP A 188 -17.37 -0.22 5.27
C ASP A 188 -16.96 -0.48 6.72
N ALA A 189 -16.17 -1.53 6.98
CA ALA A 189 -15.71 -1.88 8.33
C ALA A 189 -14.49 -1.06 8.79
N TYR A 190 -13.56 -0.72 7.89
CA TYR A 190 -12.23 -0.27 8.31
C TYR A 190 -11.75 1.03 7.70
N HIS A 191 -12.30 1.47 6.55
CA HIS A 191 -11.79 2.66 5.88
C HIS A 191 -12.08 3.92 6.69
N GLN A 192 -11.02 4.57 7.16
CA GLN A 192 -11.09 5.85 7.84
C GLN A 192 -10.89 6.99 6.84
N ARG A 193 -11.57 8.12 7.08
CA ARG A 193 -11.53 9.31 6.22
C ARG A 193 -10.92 10.50 6.94
N GLY A 194 -10.39 11.42 6.15
CA GLY A 194 -9.87 12.70 6.64
C GLY A 194 -8.46 12.63 7.22
N GLU A 195 -8.00 13.78 7.68
CA GLU A 195 -6.67 13.91 8.28
C GLU A 195 -6.53 13.06 9.54
N GLY A 196 -5.37 12.40 9.66
CA GLY A 196 -5.07 11.55 10.81
C GLY A 196 -5.64 10.14 10.72
N ALA A 197 -6.31 9.76 9.61
CA ALA A 197 -6.74 8.38 9.38
C ALA A 197 -5.55 7.42 9.56
N MET A 198 -5.71 6.43 10.42
CA MET A 198 -4.67 5.44 10.71
C MET A 198 -4.76 4.21 9.81
N VAL A 199 -5.96 3.86 9.35
CA VAL A 199 -6.19 2.76 8.42
C VAL A 199 -7.05 3.27 7.26
N THR A 200 -6.53 3.13 6.05
CA THR A 200 -7.28 3.38 4.82
C THR A 200 -7.28 2.12 3.96
N LEU A 201 -8.38 1.90 3.23
CA LEU A 201 -8.51 0.78 2.31
C LEU A 201 -8.49 1.30 0.87
N ALA A 202 -7.88 0.53 -0.02
CA ALA A 202 -7.91 0.75 -1.46
C ALA A 202 -8.24 -0.57 -2.18
N LEU A 203 -8.74 -0.49 -3.40
CA LEU A 203 -8.96 -1.66 -4.26
C LEU A 203 -7.74 -1.87 -5.14
N ALA A 204 -7.28 -3.13 -5.23
CA ALA A 204 -6.03 -3.41 -5.91
C ALA A 204 -6.04 -4.76 -6.66
N PRO A 205 -6.82 -4.91 -7.74
CA PRO A 205 -6.56 -5.97 -8.71
C PRO A 205 -5.06 -6.08 -9.01
N CYS A 206 -4.52 -7.31 -8.97
CA CYS A 206 -3.08 -7.53 -8.93
C CYS A 206 -2.35 -6.89 -10.13
N SER A 207 -2.84 -7.15 -11.33
CA SER A 207 -2.23 -6.66 -12.58
C SER A 207 -3.17 -6.94 -13.75
N PRO A 208 -2.98 -6.33 -14.93
CA PRO A 208 -3.80 -6.62 -16.13
C PRO A 208 -3.80 -8.09 -16.57
N PHE A 209 -2.77 -8.85 -16.19
CA PHE A 209 -2.66 -10.27 -16.55
C PHE A 209 -3.15 -11.25 -15.47
N SER A 210 -3.72 -10.75 -14.37
CA SER A 210 -4.18 -11.56 -13.24
C SER A 210 -5.68 -11.44 -12.99
N VAL A 211 -6.35 -10.52 -13.65
CA VAL A 211 -7.78 -10.23 -13.48
C VAL A 211 -8.47 -10.05 -14.83
N SER A 212 -9.79 -10.20 -14.84
CA SER A 212 -10.60 -9.87 -16.02
C SER A 212 -10.66 -8.35 -16.24
N ARG A 213 -11.01 -7.95 -17.46
CA ARG A 213 -11.29 -6.56 -17.79
C ARG A 213 -12.52 -6.04 -17.03
N GLU A 214 -13.51 -6.88 -16.87
CA GLU A 214 -14.76 -6.61 -16.17
C GLU A 214 -14.48 -6.25 -14.72
N LEU A 215 -13.64 -7.01 -14.04
CA LEU A 215 -13.23 -6.72 -12.64
C LEU A 215 -12.47 -5.40 -12.52
N MET A 216 -11.62 -5.05 -13.50
CA MET A 216 -10.98 -3.73 -13.51
C MET A 216 -12.01 -2.60 -13.57
N VAL A 217 -12.98 -2.68 -14.49
CA VAL A 217 -14.04 -1.68 -14.64
C VAL A 217 -14.90 -1.59 -13.38
N ASP A 218 -15.31 -2.71 -12.81
CA ASP A 218 -16.18 -2.75 -11.64
C ASP A 218 -15.44 -2.29 -10.37
N SER A 219 -14.14 -2.58 -10.25
CA SER A 219 -13.30 -2.03 -9.19
C SER A 219 -13.17 -0.51 -9.28
N ALA A 220 -13.00 0.05 -10.49
CA ALA A 220 -12.96 1.51 -10.68
C ALA A 220 -14.29 2.16 -10.26
N ARG A 221 -15.42 1.58 -10.67
CA ARG A 221 -16.76 2.04 -10.30
C ARG A 221 -17.00 1.96 -8.79
N LEU A 222 -16.63 0.84 -8.16
CA LEU A 222 -16.78 0.67 -6.72
C LEU A 222 -15.89 1.66 -5.95
N ALA A 223 -14.66 1.91 -6.41
CA ALA A 223 -13.77 2.88 -5.79
C ALA A 223 -14.32 4.31 -5.85
N GLU A 224 -14.97 4.69 -6.98
CA GLU A 224 -15.66 5.97 -7.09
C GLU A 224 -16.86 6.06 -6.13
N GLN A 225 -17.71 5.03 -6.08
CA GLN A 225 -18.87 4.98 -5.19
C GLN A 225 -18.52 5.03 -3.71
N LYS A 226 -17.44 4.36 -3.31
CA LYS A 226 -16.98 4.28 -1.92
C LYS A 226 -15.98 5.36 -1.55
N ASP A 227 -15.59 6.21 -2.51
CA ASP A 227 -14.54 7.23 -2.36
C ASP A 227 -13.26 6.68 -1.74
N VAL A 228 -12.72 5.63 -2.34
CA VAL A 228 -11.43 5.01 -2.02
C VAL A 228 -10.48 5.08 -3.19
N ARG A 229 -9.20 4.81 -2.96
CA ARG A 229 -8.18 4.81 -4.00
C ARG A 229 -8.08 3.47 -4.70
N LEU A 230 -7.36 3.49 -5.83
CA LEU A 230 -7.06 2.35 -6.69
C LEU A 230 -5.55 2.11 -6.76
N HIS A 231 -5.15 0.86 -6.75
CA HIS A 231 -3.76 0.45 -6.88
C HIS A 231 -3.60 -0.79 -7.75
N THR A 232 -2.58 -0.86 -8.57
CA THR A 232 -2.22 -2.05 -9.33
C THR A 232 -0.76 -1.99 -9.78
N HIS A 233 -0.18 -3.14 -10.15
CA HIS A 233 1.09 -3.18 -10.88
C HIS A 233 0.83 -2.79 -12.33
N LEU A 234 1.67 -1.96 -12.90
CA LEU A 234 1.55 -1.58 -14.30
C LEU A 234 2.90 -1.19 -14.91
N ALA A 235 3.14 -1.63 -16.14
CA ALA A 235 4.34 -1.35 -16.92
C ALA A 235 5.63 -1.72 -16.16
N GLU A 236 5.61 -2.84 -15.45
CA GLU A 236 6.72 -3.37 -14.67
C GLU A 236 7.79 -4.00 -15.56
N THR A 237 7.37 -4.83 -16.53
CA THR A 237 8.27 -5.54 -17.44
C THR A 237 7.81 -5.43 -18.88
N GLU A 238 8.74 -5.69 -19.83
CA GLU A 238 8.42 -5.74 -21.25
C GLU A 238 7.44 -6.88 -21.58
N ASP A 239 7.50 -7.99 -20.86
CA ASP A 239 6.58 -9.12 -21.01
C ASP A 239 5.13 -8.69 -20.78
N GLU A 240 4.88 -7.80 -19.83
CA GLU A 240 3.54 -7.24 -19.58
C GLU A 240 3.06 -6.41 -20.77
N THR A 241 3.94 -5.59 -21.35
CA THR A 241 3.62 -4.80 -22.55
C THR A 241 3.21 -5.71 -23.71
N GLN A 242 3.97 -6.78 -23.95
CA GLN A 242 3.67 -7.77 -24.99
C GLN A 242 2.37 -8.51 -24.70
N TYR A 243 2.13 -8.87 -23.45
CA TYR A 243 0.90 -9.51 -23.01
C TYR A 243 -0.33 -8.63 -23.28
N CYS A 244 -0.30 -7.37 -22.86
CA CYS A 244 -1.38 -6.41 -23.08
C CYS A 244 -1.66 -6.18 -24.58
N GLN A 245 -0.62 -6.04 -25.38
CA GLN A 245 -0.76 -5.90 -26.84
C GLN A 245 -1.37 -7.15 -27.50
N LYS A 246 -0.94 -8.34 -27.06
CA LYS A 246 -1.44 -9.61 -27.61
C LYS A 246 -2.90 -9.85 -27.27
N LEU A 247 -3.33 -9.60 -26.03
CA LEU A 247 -4.68 -9.93 -25.57
C LEU A 247 -5.67 -8.80 -25.79
N PHE A 248 -5.26 -7.57 -25.60
CA PHE A 248 -6.15 -6.41 -25.62
C PHE A 248 -5.94 -5.51 -26.83
N GLY A 249 -4.86 -5.70 -27.60
CA GLY A 249 -4.48 -4.82 -28.71
C GLY A 249 -4.04 -3.43 -28.25
N MET A 250 -3.67 -3.27 -27.00
CA MET A 250 -3.38 -2.01 -26.33
C MET A 250 -2.08 -2.08 -25.56
N ARG A 251 -1.42 -0.93 -25.35
CA ARG A 251 -0.36 -0.80 -24.36
C ARG A 251 -0.95 -0.79 -22.94
N PRO A 252 -0.14 -1.07 -21.89
CA PRO A 252 -0.64 -1.12 -20.52
C PRO A 252 -1.40 0.13 -20.07
N LEU A 253 -0.93 1.35 -20.38
CA LEU A 253 -1.63 2.57 -20.00
C LEU A 253 -2.94 2.78 -20.78
N ASP A 254 -3.00 2.42 -22.07
CA ASP A 254 -4.22 2.51 -22.86
C ASP A 254 -5.31 1.57 -22.31
N TYR A 255 -4.89 0.36 -21.88
CA TYR A 255 -5.78 -0.57 -21.21
C TYR A 255 -6.28 -0.01 -19.87
N LEU A 256 -5.39 0.59 -19.08
CA LEU A 256 -5.75 1.24 -17.81
C LEU A 256 -6.79 2.36 -18.02
N GLU A 257 -6.57 3.23 -19.00
CA GLU A 257 -7.51 4.30 -19.35
C GLU A 257 -8.85 3.74 -19.82
N ALA A 258 -8.84 2.70 -20.67
CA ALA A 258 -10.05 2.04 -21.20
C ALA A 258 -10.88 1.33 -20.11
N THR A 259 -10.33 1.10 -18.94
CA THR A 259 -11.00 0.51 -17.76
C THR A 259 -11.37 1.55 -16.69
N GLY A 260 -11.13 2.85 -16.95
CA GLY A 260 -11.53 3.94 -16.04
C GLY A 260 -10.57 4.20 -14.88
N TRP A 261 -9.32 3.73 -14.99
CA TRP A 261 -8.32 3.82 -13.91
C TRP A 261 -7.39 5.03 -14.01
N LEU A 262 -7.30 5.68 -15.17
CA LEU A 262 -6.41 6.83 -15.36
C LEU A 262 -7.00 8.07 -14.69
N SER A 263 -6.66 8.30 -13.43
CA SER A 263 -7.18 9.39 -12.60
C SER A 263 -6.28 9.69 -11.40
N ASP A 264 -6.55 10.79 -10.70
CA ASP A 264 -5.88 11.17 -9.44
C ASP A 264 -6.22 10.25 -8.25
N ARG A 265 -7.22 9.38 -8.41
CA ARG A 265 -7.59 8.35 -7.44
C ARG A 265 -6.61 7.16 -7.46
N THR A 266 -5.88 6.98 -8.54
CA THR A 266 -5.01 5.83 -8.80
C THR A 266 -3.55 6.12 -8.46
N TRP A 267 -2.87 5.13 -7.86
CA TRP A 267 -1.41 5.08 -7.88
C TRP A 267 -0.96 3.70 -8.38
N LEU A 268 0.12 3.67 -9.14
CA LEU A 268 0.63 2.47 -9.81
C LEU A 268 1.94 2.05 -9.18
N ALA A 269 2.18 0.75 -9.05
CA ALA A 269 3.50 0.23 -8.76
C ALA A 269 4.31 0.10 -10.05
N HIS A 270 5.60 0.39 -9.96
CA HIS A 270 6.63 0.29 -10.99
C HIS A 270 6.60 1.41 -12.03
N GLY A 271 5.86 1.27 -13.13
CA GLY A 271 5.81 2.29 -14.19
C GLY A 271 7.11 2.43 -14.99
N ILE A 272 7.89 1.34 -15.13
CA ILE A 272 9.24 1.34 -15.73
C ILE A 272 9.18 1.49 -17.26
N HIS A 273 8.21 0.86 -17.90
CA HIS A 273 8.12 0.74 -19.36
C HIS A 273 7.11 1.73 -19.99
N PHE A 274 6.87 2.88 -19.33
CA PHE A 274 6.12 3.98 -19.96
C PHE A 274 6.98 4.76 -20.94
N ASN A 275 6.37 5.19 -22.06
CA ASN A 275 6.98 6.16 -22.97
C ASN A 275 6.64 7.60 -22.56
N ASP A 276 7.25 8.59 -23.22
CA ASP A 276 7.11 10.01 -22.88
C ASP A 276 5.65 10.51 -22.95
N ASP A 277 4.88 10.04 -23.94
CA ASP A 277 3.45 10.40 -24.09
C ASP A 277 2.62 9.80 -22.94
N GLU A 278 2.91 8.57 -22.54
CA GLU A 278 2.25 7.92 -21.41
C GLU A 278 2.57 8.64 -20.09
N VAL A 279 3.82 9.04 -19.88
CA VAL A 279 4.23 9.84 -18.70
C VAL A 279 3.49 11.19 -18.67
N ALA A 280 3.35 11.86 -19.82
CA ALA A 280 2.60 13.12 -19.90
C ALA A 280 1.13 12.93 -19.55
N ARG A 281 0.49 11.85 -20.00
CA ARG A 281 -0.92 11.51 -19.69
C ARG A 281 -1.10 11.20 -18.20
N LEU A 282 -0.19 10.43 -17.58
CA LEU A 282 -0.20 10.15 -16.14
C LEU A 282 -0.12 11.44 -15.32
N GLY A 283 0.79 12.37 -15.71
CA GLY A 283 0.91 13.68 -15.07
C GLY A 283 -0.34 14.53 -15.20
N GLN A 284 -0.98 14.56 -16.38
CA GLN A 284 -2.22 15.28 -16.62
C GLN A 284 -3.40 14.72 -15.80
N ALA A 285 -3.45 13.41 -15.66
CA ALA A 285 -4.47 12.72 -14.86
C ALA A 285 -4.23 12.82 -13.35
N GLY A 286 -3.04 13.22 -12.90
CA GLY A 286 -2.67 13.23 -11.50
C GLY A 286 -2.43 11.84 -10.91
N THR A 287 -2.21 10.83 -11.76
CA THR A 287 -1.97 9.44 -11.34
C THR A 287 -0.61 9.32 -10.65
N GLY A 288 -0.59 8.76 -9.44
CA GLY A 288 0.64 8.55 -8.68
C GLY A 288 1.45 7.34 -9.16
N ILE A 289 2.77 7.39 -8.94
CA ILE A 289 3.67 6.25 -9.18
C ILE A 289 4.41 5.90 -7.88
N ALA A 290 4.37 4.63 -7.49
CA ALA A 290 5.23 4.07 -6.48
C ALA A 290 6.50 3.56 -7.19
N HIS A 291 7.60 4.27 -6.99
CA HIS A 291 8.89 3.88 -7.56
C HIS A 291 9.45 2.67 -6.81
N CYS A 292 9.70 1.59 -7.54
CA CYS A 292 10.23 0.33 -7.02
C CYS A 292 11.54 0.03 -7.78
N PRO A 293 12.69 0.51 -7.29
CA PRO A 293 13.99 0.38 -7.95
C PRO A 293 14.51 -1.06 -8.02
#